data_6160dde4014a6c66ab4ad483726cb963
#
_entry.id   6160dde4014a6c66ab4ad483726cb963
#
_cell.length_a   1.000
_cell.length_b   1.000
_cell.length_c   1.000
_cell.angle_alpha   90.00
_cell.angle_beta   90.00
_cell.angle_gamma   90.00
#
_symmetry.space_group_name_H-M   'P 1'
#
loop_
_entity.id
_entity.type
_entity.pdbx_description
1 polymer ?
#
loop_
_entity_poly.entity_id
_entity_poly.type
_entity_poly.pdbx_seq_one_letter_code
_entity_poly.pdbx_strand_id
1 'polypeptide(L)'
;MQMGSFLTAGLAAALLLAVTVFSTEVNSMEQEGQKRQSQKIVQTAGRDRLGDFAPDFARYNDDILFGEVWSRNDKLSLHDRSIVTVSALVSSGVLDSSLKFHIASAKKNGVTKEEMVEIITQLGFYAGWPKAWAAFGMAKEVYGNEK
;
A
#
# COMPACT_ATOMS: atom_id res chain seq x y z
N MET A 1 4.94 7.54 65.87
CA MET A 1 6.12 7.69 65.00
C MET A 1 6.03 6.66 63.88
N GLN A 2 5.28 6.97 62.80
CA GLN A 2 5.16 6.17 61.61
C GLN A 2 5.15 7.11 60.40
N MET A 3 6.32 7.44 59.93
CA MET A 3 6.56 8.16 58.66
C MET A 3 7.69 7.46 57.93
N GLY A 4 7.40 6.40 57.19
CA GLY A 4 8.46 5.70 56.46
C GLY A 4 7.98 4.76 55.35
N SER A 5 6.67 4.53 55.19
CA SER A 5 6.16 3.46 54.29
C SER A 5 5.61 3.93 52.93
N PHE A 6 5.44 5.24 52.69
CA PHE A 6 4.84 5.74 51.47
C PHE A 6 5.82 6.12 50.35
N LEU A 7 7.10 6.36 50.68
CA LEU A 7 8.10 6.75 49.67
C LEU A 7 8.62 5.56 48.84
N THR A 8 8.63 4.35 49.40
CA THR A 8 9.17 3.17 48.70
C THR A 8 8.23 2.60 47.67
N ALA A 9 6.91 2.73 47.87
CA ALA A 9 5.90 2.25 46.91
C ALA A 9 5.84 3.10 45.62
N GLY A 10 6.03 4.41 45.74
CA GLY A 10 6.03 5.32 44.59
C GLY A 10 7.23 5.13 43.64
N LEU A 11 8.43 4.87 44.21
CA LEU A 11 9.62 4.64 43.38
C LEU A 11 9.54 3.31 42.60
N ALA A 12 9.00 2.25 43.18
CA ALA A 12 8.86 0.94 42.53
C ALA A 12 7.85 1.01 41.40
N ALA A 13 6.74 1.74 41.55
CA ALA A 13 5.72 1.90 40.50
C ALA A 13 6.24 2.74 39.32
N ALA A 14 7.01 3.79 39.60
CA ALA A 14 7.64 4.61 38.55
C ALA A 14 8.72 3.84 37.75
N LEU A 15 9.47 2.97 38.39
CA LEU A 15 10.46 2.14 37.73
C LEU A 15 9.81 1.07 36.84
N LEU A 16 8.71 0.46 37.29
CA LEU A 16 7.95 -0.53 36.51
C LEU A 16 7.30 0.10 35.27
N LEU A 17 6.75 1.31 35.37
CA LEU A 17 6.20 2.05 34.23
C LEU A 17 7.29 2.45 33.23
N ALA A 18 8.45 2.89 33.67
CA ALA A 18 9.56 3.23 32.80
C ALA A 18 10.10 2.02 32.03
N VAL A 19 10.20 0.85 32.67
CA VAL A 19 10.66 -0.38 32.03
C VAL A 19 9.64 -0.87 31.00
N THR A 20 8.34 -0.77 31.26
CA THR A 20 7.30 -1.19 30.29
C THR A 20 7.23 -0.27 29.09
N VAL A 21 7.36 1.04 29.26
CA VAL A 21 7.41 2.01 28.13
C VAL A 21 8.67 1.78 27.29
N PHE A 22 9.82 1.62 27.92
CA PHE A 22 11.07 1.34 27.22
C PHE A 22 11.03 0.02 26.44
N SER A 23 10.43 -1.02 27.02
CA SER A 23 10.28 -2.33 26.35
C SER A 23 9.33 -2.27 25.16
N THR A 24 8.27 -1.47 25.21
CA THR A 24 7.37 -1.24 24.09
C THR A 24 8.03 -0.44 22.97
N GLU A 25 8.82 0.57 23.29
CA GLU A 25 9.58 1.34 22.29
C GLU A 25 10.66 0.50 21.62
N VAL A 26 11.43 -0.30 22.36
CA VAL A 26 12.43 -1.21 21.81
C VAL A 26 11.78 -2.26 20.89
N ASN A 27 10.65 -2.83 21.30
CA ASN A 27 9.95 -3.82 20.50
C ASN A 27 9.33 -3.19 19.21
N SER A 28 8.87 -1.94 19.26
CA SER A 28 8.42 -1.22 18.06
C SER A 28 9.58 -0.88 17.12
N MET A 29 10.74 -0.50 17.66
CA MET A 29 11.97 -0.25 16.86
C MET A 29 12.52 -1.55 16.24
N GLU A 30 12.45 -2.67 16.93
CA GLU A 30 12.82 -3.98 16.38
C GLU A 30 11.85 -4.45 15.29
N GLN A 31 10.57 -4.12 15.39
CA GLN A 31 9.58 -4.42 14.34
C GLN A 31 9.76 -3.53 13.11
N GLU A 32 10.15 -2.26 13.26
CA GLU A 32 10.52 -1.39 12.14
C GLU A 32 11.84 -1.80 11.48
N GLY A 33 12.77 -2.37 12.25
CA GLY A 33 14.07 -2.88 11.76
C GLY A 33 13.97 -4.25 11.08
N GLN A 34 12.85 -4.94 11.17
CA GLN A 34 12.66 -6.20 10.47
C GLN A 34 12.52 -5.92 8.98
N LYS A 35 13.64 -6.01 8.27
CA LYS A 35 13.78 -5.83 6.83
C LYS A 35 12.67 -6.61 6.12
N ARG A 36 11.70 -5.90 5.55
CA ARG A 36 10.62 -6.53 4.78
C ARG A 36 11.27 -7.43 3.73
N GLN A 37 11.01 -8.73 3.81
CA GLN A 37 11.50 -9.65 2.78
C GLN A 37 10.73 -9.39 1.50
N SER A 38 11.47 -9.23 0.41
CA SER A 38 10.89 -9.07 -0.92
C SER A 38 10.13 -10.34 -1.30
N GLN A 39 8.87 -10.20 -1.68
CA GLN A 39 8.04 -11.29 -2.18
C GLN A 39 8.00 -11.24 -3.72
N LYS A 40 8.40 -12.34 -4.36
CA LYS A 40 8.39 -12.43 -5.82
C LYS A 40 6.96 -12.41 -6.35
N ILE A 41 6.67 -11.50 -7.27
CA ILE A 41 5.42 -11.44 -8.02
C ILE A 41 5.58 -12.26 -9.30
N VAL A 42 4.64 -13.16 -9.55
CA VAL A 42 4.56 -13.93 -10.79
C VAL A 42 3.34 -13.46 -11.57
N GLN A 43 3.55 -13.07 -12.81
CA GLN A 43 2.52 -12.65 -13.75
C GLN A 43 2.71 -13.38 -15.08
N THR A 44 1.61 -13.79 -15.70
CA THR A 44 1.60 -14.47 -17.01
C THR A 44 0.70 -13.79 -18.03
N ALA A 45 -0.02 -12.73 -17.61
CA ALA A 45 -1.02 -12.07 -18.44
C ALA A 45 -0.47 -11.51 -19.77
N GLY A 46 0.80 -11.14 -19.81
CA GLY A 46 1.49 -10.72 -21.03
C GLY A 46 1.57 -11.89 -22.02
N ARG A 47 2.11 -13.02 -21.56
CA ARG A 47 2.24 -14.23 -22.39
C ARG A 47 0.89 -14.80 -22.80
N ASP A 48 -0.08 -14.83 -21.88
CA ASP A 48 -1.40 -15.40 -22.13
C ASP A 48 -2.19 -14.63 -23.20
N ARG A 49 -1.96 -13.31 -23.29
CA ARG A 49 -2.71 -12.43 -24.19
C ARG A 49 -1.97 -12.06 -25.48
N LEU A 50 -0.66 -11.92 -25.40
CA LEU A 50 0.16 -11.34 -26.46
C LEU A 50 1.40 -12.17 -26.78
N GLY A 51 1.61 -13.33 -26.16
CA GLY A 51 2.84 -14.11 -26.31
C GLY A 51 3.17 -14.47 -27.76
N ASP A 52 2.18 -14.84 -28.54
CA ASP A 52 2.35 -15.19 -29.96
C ASP A 52 2.48 -13.96 -30.86
N PHE A 53 1.86 -12.84 -30.48
CA PHE A 53 1.84 -11.62 -31.29
C PHE A 53 3.01 -10.68 -30.96
N ALA A 54 3.35 -10.51 -29.68
CA ALA A 54 4.37 -9.59 -29.21
C ALA A 54 5.18 -10.22 -28.06
N PRO A 55 6.00 -11.25 -28.36
CA PRO A 55 6.67 -12.06 -27.33
C PRO A 55 7.61 -11.23 -26.43
N ASP A 56 8.34 -10.26 -26.98
CA ASP A 56 9.23 -9.41 -26.20
C ASP A 56 8.45 -8.49 -25.25
N PHE A 57 7.36 -7.89 -25.72
CA PHE A 57 6.49 -7.08 -24.88
C PHE A 57 5.88 -7.90 -23.75
N ALA A 58 5.39 -9.12 -24.04
CA ALA A 58 4.87 -10.04 -23.07
C ALA A 58 5.92 -10.39 -22.00
N ARG A 59 7.16 -10.68 -22.41
CA ARG A 59 8.28 -10.92 -21.52
C ARG A 59 8.61 -9.70 -20.66
N TYR A 60 8.66 -8.50 -21.23
CA TYR A 60 8.90 -7.27 -20.46
C TYR A 60 7.82 -7.03 -19.41
N ASN A 61 6.55 -7.28 -19.76
CA ASN A 61 5.45 -7.17 -18.81
C ASN A 61 5.60 -8.19 -17.66
N ASP A 62 5.76 -9.47 -17.99
CA ASP A 62 5.68 -10.54 -17.02
C ASP A 62 6.96 -10.65 -16.18
N ASP A 63 8.13 -10.64 -16.81
CA ASP A 63 9.38 -10.91 -16.12
C ASP A 63 10.02 -9.64 -15.55
N ILE A 64 10.01 -8.53 -16.31
CA ILE A 64 10.70 -7.31 -15.87
C ILE A 64 9.78 -6.45 -15.02
N LEU A 65 8.61 -6.06 -15.54
CA LEU A 65 7.71 -5.19 -14.78
C LEU A 65 7.25 -5.87 -13.50
N PHE A 66 6.63 -7.03 -13.60
CA PHE A 66 6.11 -7.73 -12.42
C PHE A 66 7.18 -8.55 -11.71
N GLY A 67 7.95 -9.36 -12.43
CA GLY A 67 8.93 -10.27 -11.87
C GLY A 67 10.13 -9.59 -11.21
N GLU A 68 10.49 -8.37 -11.63
CA GLU A 68 11.59 -7.60 -11.05
C GLU A 68 11.13 -6.32 -10.37
N VAL A 69 10.44 -5.41 -11.08
CA VAL A 69 10.12 -4.08 -10.52
C VAL A 69 9.08 -4.17 -9.40
N TRP A 70 7.95 -4.85 -9.62
CA TRP A 70 6.93 -5.04 -8.59
C TRP A 70 7.39 -5.97 -7.47
N SER A 71 8.33 -6.87 -7.74
CA SER A 71 8.90 -7.79 -6.74
C SER A 71 9.83 -7.10 -5.74
N ARG A 72 10.25 -5.84 -5.98
CA ARG A 72 11.01 -5.04 -5.02
C ARG A 72 10.10 -4.39 -3.97
N ASN A 73 9.20 -5.19 -3.39
CA ASN A 73 8.21 -4.70 -2.42
C ASN A 73 8.78 -4.47 -1.01
N ASP A 74 10.05 -4.82 -0.80
CA ASP A 74 10.88 -4.40 0.33
C ASP A 74 11.33 -2.92 0.22
N LYS A 75 11.41 -2.36 -0.99
CA LYS A 75 11.79 -0.96 -1.26
C LYS A 75 10.58 -0.02 -1.31
N LEU A 76 9.53 -0.47 -1.96
CA LEU A 76 8.25 0.24 -2.05
C LEU A 76 7.15 -0.80 -1.95
N SER A 77 6.27 -0.68 -0.96
CA SER A 77 5.21 -1.65 -0.69
C SER A 77 4.28 -1.85 -1.91
N LEU A 78 3.61 -3.00 -2.00
CA LEU A 78 2.61 -3.21 -3.05
C LEU A 78 1.44 -2.22 -2.94
N HIS A 79 1.10 -1.81 -1.71
CA HIS A 79 0.15 -0.77 -1.42
C HIS A 79 0.56 0.56 -2.08
N ASP A 80 1.75 1.06 -1.78
CA ASP A 80 2.23 2.35 -2.29
C ASP A 80 2.47 2.30 -3.80
N ARG A 81 2.98 1.18 -4.34
CA ARG A 81 3.09 0.98 -5.80
C ARG A 81 1.75 1.09 -6.49
N SER A 82 0.70 0.54 -5.88
CA SER A 82 -0.65 0.62 -6.42
C SER A 82 -1.17 2.04 -6.44
N ILE A 83 -0.92 2.82 -5.37
CA ILE A 83 -1.26 4.25 -5.32
C ILE A 83 -0.55 5.02 -6.43
N VAL A 84 0.77 4.82 -6.58
CA VAL A 84 1.57 5.45 -7.64
C VAL A 84 1.04 5.08 -9.02
N THR A 85 0.72 3.80 -9.25
CA THR A 85 0.21 3.33 -10.55
C THR A 85 -1.15 3.91 -10.88
N VAL A 86 -2.11 3.88 -9.94
CA VAL A 86 -3.45 4.49 -10.14
C VAL A 86 -3.31 5.98 -10.39
N SER A 87 -2.48 6.68 -9.62
CA SER A 87 -2.24 8.12 -9.78
C SER A 87 -1.66 8.44 -11.15
N ALA A 88 -0.69 7.65 -11.63
CA ALA A 88 -0.10 7.82 -12.95
C ALA A 88 -1.12 7.63 -14.07
N LEU A 89 -1.95 6.57 -13.99
CA LEU A 89 -2.96 6.28 -14.99
C LEU A 89 -4.04 7.39 -15.07
N VAL A 90 -4.57 7.81 -13.92
CA VAL A 90 -5.54 8.90 -13.87
C VAL A 90 -4.94 10.19 -14.45
N SER A 91 -3.72 10.54 -14.04
CA SER A 91 -3.03 11.75 -14.49
C SER A 91 -2.76 11.74 -15.99
N SER A 92 -2.38 10.58 -16.56
CA SER A 92 -2.15 10.41 -17.99
C SER A 92 -3.45 10.33 -18.81
N GLY A 93 -4.61 10.21 -18.17
CA GLY A 93 -5.90 10.10 -18.88
C GLY A 93 -6.20 8.68 -19.37
N VAL A 94 -5.55 7.65 -18.83
CA VAL A 94 -5.89 6.25 -19.06
C VAL A 94 -7.07 5.91 -18.15
N LEU A 95 -8.28 6.00 -18.69
CA LEU A 95 -9.54 5.92 -17.95
C LEU A 95 -10.45 4.79 -18.47
N ASP A 96 -9.83 3.70 -18.85
CA ASP A 96 -10.48 2.51 -19.41
C ASP A 96 -10.39 1.29 -18.45
N SER A 97 -10.57 0.11 -18.98
CA SER A 97 -10.47 -1.15 -18.23
C SER A 97 -9.12 -1.37 -17.55
N SER A 98 -8.05 -0.75 -18.05
CA SER A 98 -6.73 -0.82 -17.43
C SER A 98 -6.72 -0.12 -16.06
N LEU A 99 -7.33 1.07 -15.97
CA LEU A 99 -7.48 1.76 -14.69
C LEU A 99 -8.32 0.93 -13.71
N LYS A 100 -9.45 0.40 -14.16
CA LYS A 100 -10.30 -0.46 -13.32
C LYS A 100 -9.55 -1.68 -12.78
N PHE A 101 -8.74 -2.33 -13.63
CA PHE A 101 -7.87 -3.43 -13.22
C PHE A 101 -6.87 -3.00 -12.13
N HIS A 102 -6.23 -1.84 -12.29
CA HIS A 102 -5.26 -1.34 -11.30
C HIS A 102 -5.93 -0.87 -10.00
N ILE A 103 -7.15 -0.32 -10.04
CA ILE A 103 -7.94 -0.03 -8.82
C ILE A 103 -8.28 -1.33 -8.09
N ALA A 104 -8.69 -2.39 -8.80
CA ALA A 104 -8.95 -3.69 -8.20
C ALA A 104 -7.68 -4.34 -7.62
N SER A 105 -6.54 -4.16 -8.28
CA SER A 105 -5.24 -4.59 -7.76
C SER A 105 -4.82 -3.80 -6.52
N ALA A 106 -5.08 -2.49 -6.50
CA ALA A 106 -4.83 -1.63 -5.33
C ALA A 106 -5.62 -2.12 -4.11
N LYS A 107 -6.89 -2.44 -4.27
CA LYS A 107 -7.72 -3.05 -3.22
C LYS A 107 -7.11 -4.35 -2.69
N LYS A 108 -6.67 -5.26 -3.56
CA LYS A 108 -6.00 -6.51 -3.17
C LYS A 108 -4.69 -6.26 -2.43
N ASN A 109 -4.01 -5.19 -2.74
CA ASN A 109 -2.75 -4.79 -2.13
C ASN A 109 -2.93 -3.94 -0.85
N GLY A 110 -4.18 -3.85 -0.34
CA GLY A 110 -4.50 -3.23 0.94
C GLY A 110 -4.85 -1.74 0.89
N VAL A 111 -5.00 -1.14 -0.30
CA VAL A 111 -5.53 0.23 -0.41
C VAL A 111 -7.01 0.20 -0.04
N THR A 112 -7.38 0.89 1.02
CA THR A 112 -8.74 0.96 1.52
C THR A 112 -9.64 1.82 0.62
N LYS A 113 -10.94 1.70 0.81
CA LYS A 113 -11.93 2.56 0.13
C LYS A 113 -11.71 4.04 0.46
N GLU A 114 -11.48 4.33 1.73
CA GLU A 114 -11.24 5.68 2.24
C GLU A 114 -9.98 6.29 1.62
N GLU A 115 -8.88 5.54 1.56
CA GLU A 115 -7.65 5.99 0.91
C GLU A 115 -7.87 6.22 -0.59
N MET A 116 -8.56 5.31 -1.29
CA MET A 116 -8.85 5.48 -2.73
C MET A 116 -9.71 6.73 -2.99
N VAL A 117 -10.67 7.02 -2.12
CA VAL A 117 -11.47 8.26 -2.20
C VAL A 117 -10.59 9.49 -2.05
N GLU A 118 -9.69 9.53 -1.06
CA GLU A 118 -8.78 10.66 -0.86
C GLU A 118 -7.79 10.82 -2.01
N ILE A 119 -7.23 9.72 -2.52
CA ILE A 119 -6.33 9.74 -3.68
C ILE A 119 -7.02 10.37 -4.90
N ILE A 120 -8.21 9.90 -5.27
CA ILE A 120 -8.93 10.42 -6.43
C ILE A 120 -9.39 11.85 -6.20
N THR A 121 -9.78 12.22 -4.98
CA THR A 121 -10.14 13.59 -4.62
C THR A 121 -8.96 14.53 -4.85
N GLN A 122 -7.78 14.18 -4.35
CA GLN A 122 -6.56 14.97 -4.56
C GLN A 122 -6.23 15.08 -6.05
N LEU A 123 -6.33 13.98 -6.81
CA LEU A 123 -6.08 13.99 -8.26
C LEU A 123 -7.05 14.89 -9.03
N GLY A 124 -8.25 15.13 -8.51
CA GLY A 124 -9.18 16.10 -9.08
C GLY A 124 -8.58 17.52 -9.19
N PHE A 125 -7.77 17.92 -8.21
CA PHE A 125 -7.09 19.23 -8.19
C PHE A 125 -5.79 19.26 -9.01
N TYR A 126 -5.05 18.15 -9.09
CA TYR A 126 -3.73 18.10 -9.72
C TYR A 126 -3.77 17.56 -11.16
N ALA A 127 -4.71 16.66 -11.48
CA ALA A 127 -4.80 16.02 -12.80
C ALA A 127 -6.05 16.43 -13.60
N GLY A 128 -7.04 17.06 -12.95
CA GLY A 128 -8.24 17.60 -13.56
C GLY A 128 -9.52 16.85 -13.14
N TRP A 129 -10.54 17.65 -12.90
CA TRP A 129 -11.84 17.21 -12.36
C TRP A 129 -12.55 16.13 -13.18
N PRO A 130 -12.62 16.25 -14.54
CA PRO A 130 -13.25 15.19 -15.35
C PRO A 130 -12.59 13.83 -15.22
N LYS A 131 -11.26 13.78 -15.06
CA LYS A 131 -10.53 12.53 -14.87
C LYS A 131 -10.86 11.89 -13.52
N ALA A 132 -10.98 12.69 -12.46
CA ALA A 132 -11.39 12.22 -11.15
C ALA A 132 -12.81 11.63 -11.18
N TRP A 133 -13.76 12.26 -11.88
CA TRP A 133 -15.11 11.71 -12.04
C TRP A 133 -15.12 10.33 -12.70
N ALA A 134 -14.36 10.15 -13.78
CA ALA A 134 -14.25 8.85 -14.44
C ALA A 134 -13.60 7.79 -13.51
N ALA A 135 -12.54 8.17 -12.79
CA ALA A 135 -11.90 7.30 -11.82
C ALA A 135 -12.84 6.90 -10.67
N PHE A 136 -13.63 7.84 -10.13
CA PHE A 136 -14.65 7.54 -9.11
C PHE A 136 -15.71 6.54 -9.60
N GLY A 137 -16.12 6.63 -10.87
CA GLY A 137 -17.03 5.64 -11.46
C GLY A 137 -16.48 4.22 -11.32
N MET A 138 -15.23 4.02 -11.71
CA MET A 138 -14.54 2.73 -11.63
C MET A 138 -14.26 2.29 -10.18
N ALA A 139 -13.86 3.21 -9.32
CA ALA A 139 -13.62 2.93 -7.90
C ALA A 139 -14.91 2.47 -7.21
N LYS A 140 -16.05 3.12 -7.50
CA LYS A 140 -17.36 2.72 -7.00
C LYS A 140 -17.75 1.30 -7.41
N GLU A 141 -17.42 0.87 -8.64
CA GLU A 141 -17.67 -0.50 -9.09
C GLU A 141 -16.81 -1.52 -8.33
N VAL A 142 -15.55 -1.16 -7.99
CA VAL A 142 -14.61 -2.07 -7.31
C VAL A 142 -14.88 -2.15 -5.81
N TYR A 143 -15.19 -1.03 -5.16
CA TYR A 143 -15.36 -0.95 -3.70
C TYR A 143 -16.82 -0.92 -3.25
N GLY A 144 -17.77 -0.65 -4.16
CA GLY A 144 -19.17 -0.39 -3.81
C GLY A 144 -19.96 -1.60 -3.30
N ASN A 145 -19.43 -2.82 -3.40
CA ASN A 145 -20.08 -4.04 -2.93
C ASN A 145 -19.69 -4.40 -1.48
N GLU A 146 -18.95 -3.57 -0.78
CA GLU A 146 -18.67 -3.72 0.64
C GLU A 146 -19.80 -3.12 1.45
N LYS A 147 -20.65 -4.02 2.03
CA LYS A 147 -21.68 -3.69 3.02
C LYS A 147 -21.05 -3.76 4.41
#